data_a0c1e9973c3fe4efa58f149b19a3e71d
#
_entry.id   a0c1e9973c3fe4efa58f149b19a3e71d
#
_cell.length_a   1.000
_cell.length_b   1.000
_cell.length_c   1.000
_cell.angle_alpha   90.00
_cell.angle_beta   90.00
_cell.angle_gamma   90.00
#
_symmetry.space_group_name_H-M   'P 1'
#
loop_
_entity.id
_entity.type
_entity.pdbx_description
1 polymer ?
#
loop_
_entity_poly.entity_id
_entity_poly.type
_entity_poly.pdbx_seq_one_letter_code
_entity_poly.pdbx_strand_id
1 'polypeptide(L)' 'MSIIKIYSVVGIQSFTLVVFNTQRYFWEFRLVSADGAVFGEQRLYYTPQAAAEAGRKCMQLD' A
#
# COMPACT_ATOMS: atom_id res chain seq x y z
N MET A 1 -13.95 -1.97 -17.58
CA MET A 1 -12.66 -1.30 -17.28
C MET A 1 -12.58 -1.01 -15.81
N SER A 2 -11.52 -1.43 -15.17
CA SER A 2 -11.37 -1.14 -13.75
C SER A 2 -10.55 0.14 -13.58
N ILE A 3 -10.96 0.93 -12.59
CA ILE A 3 -10.30 2.19 -12.28
C ILE A 3 -9.65 2.02 -10.91
N ILE A 4 -8.36 2.27 -10.87
CA ILE A 4 -7.61 2.24 -9.62
C ILE A 4 -7.51 3.66 -9.11
N LYS A 5 -7.98 3.85 -7.89
CA LYS A 5 -7.87 5.15 -7.22
C LYS A 5 -6.73 5.08 -6.23
N ILE A 6 -5.78 5.98 -6.40
CA ILE A 6 -4.65 6.06 -5.49
C ILE A 6 -5.03 7.01 -4.36
N TYR A 7 -4.98 6.50 -3.14
CA TYR A 7 -5.26 7.31 -1.96
C TYR A 7 -4.03 8.13 -1.56
N SER A 8 -2.88 7.46 -1.49
CA SER A 8 -1.67 8.17 -1.08
C SER A 8 -0.44 7.46 -1.63
N VAL A 9 0.61 8.25 -1.83
CA VAL A 9 1.93 7.75 -2.20
C VAL A 9 2.90 8.50 -1.29
N VAL A 10 3.55 7.76 -0.41
CA VAL A 10 4.41 8.37 0.62
C VAL A 10 5.76 7.69 0.60
N GLY A 11 6.82 8.48 0.50
CA GLY A 11 8.17 7.97 0.62
C GLY A 11 8.54 7.84 2.09
N ILE A 12 8.96 6.65 2.49
CA ILE A 12 9.38 6.37 3.86
C ILE A 12 10.71 5.66 3.79
N GLN A 13 11.76 6.32 4.23
CA GLN A 13 13.12 5.80 4.14
C GLN A 13 13.42 5.49 2.68
N SER A 14 13.80 4.25 2.37
CA SER A 14 14.09 3.86 1.00
C SER A 14 12.92 3.17 0.30
N PHE A 15 11.72 3.27 0.89
CA PHE A 15 10.53 2.66 0.32
C PHE A 15 9.50 3.72 -0.04
N THR A 16 8.68 3.39 -1.02
CA THR A 16 7.50 4.17 -1.34
C THR A 16 6.29 3.34 -0.99
N LEU A 17 5.44 3.89 -0.12
CA LEU A 17 4.20 3.22 0.27
C LEU A 17 3.07 3.77 -0.59
N VAL A 18 2.40 2.87 -1.31
CA VAL A 18 1.27 3.24 -2.15
C VAL A 18 0.03 2.58 -1.58
N VAL A 19 -0.98 3.38 -1.30
CA VAL A 19 -2.28 2.90 -0.83
C VAL A 19 -3.30 3.21 -1.91
N PHE A 20 -4.02 2.20 -2.35
CA PHE A 20 -4.90 2.34 -3.50
C PHE A 20 -6.16 1.50 -3.33
N ASN A 21 -7.16 1.87 -4.10
CA ASN A 21 -8.46 1.21 -4.09
C ASN A 21 -8.64 0.47 -5.41
N THR A 22 -8.78 -0.84 -5.34
CA THR A 22 -8.97 -1.66 -6.53
C THR A 22 -10.39 -2.17 -6.67
N GLN A 23 -11.13 -2.18 -5.58
CA GLN A 23 -12.51 -2.64 -5.56
C GLN A 23 -13.30 -1.67 -4.71
N ARG A 24 -14.60 -1.66 -4.89
CA ARG A 24 -15.47 -0.61 -4.38
C ARG A 24 -15.24 -0.26 -2.90
N TYR A 25 -15.09 -1.28 -2.06
CA TYR A 25 -15.01 -1.05 -0.61
C TYR A 25 -13.70 -1.50 -0.02
N PHE A 26 -12.71 -1.80 -0.86
CA PHE A 26 -11.47 -2.41 -0.38
C PHE A 26 -10.27 -1.59 -0.77
N TRP A 27 -9.30 -1.59 0.11
CA TRP A 27 -8.05 -0.87 -0.07
C TRP A 27 -6.89 -1.83 0.07
N GLU A 28 -5.82 -1.57 -0.64
CA GLU A 28 -4.61 -2.38 -0.59
C GLU A 28 -3.42 -1.46 -0.49
N PHE A 29 -2.29 -2.05 -0.14
CA PHE A 29 -1.04 -1.30 -0.15
C PHE A 29 0.03 -2.08 -0.89
N ARG A 30 1.02 -1.33 -1.38
CA ARG A 30 2.24 -1.91 -1.91
C ARG A 30 3.40 -1.07 -1.44
N LEU A 31 4.52 -1.75 -1.18
CA LEU A 31 5.78 -1.09 -0.86
C LEU A 31 6.71 -1.30 -2.02
N VAL A 32 7.27 -0.22 -2.52
CA VAL A 32 8.19 -0.27 -3.63
C VAL A 32 9.55 0.20 -3.13
N SER A 33 10.55 -0.66 -3.25
CA SER A 33 11.90 -0.32 -2.81
C SER A 33 12.59 0.55 -3.85
N ALA A 34 13.75 1.10 -3.47
CA ALA A 34 14.48 2.00 -4.34
C ALA A 34 14.95 1.32 -5.62
N ASP A 35 15.17 0.00 -5.58
CA ASP A 35 15.61 -0.74 -6.76
C ASP A 35 14.46 -1.35 -7.55
N GLY A 36 13.21 -0.99 -7.20
CA GLY A 36 12.06 -1.38 -7.98
C GLY A 36 11.35 -2.65 -7.51
N ALA A 37 11.82 -3.27 -6.43
CA ALA A 37 11.13 -4.45 -5.90
C ALA A 37 9.80 -4.03 -5.27
N VAL A 38 8.77 -4.85 -5.48
CA VAL A 38 7.43 -4.57 -4.98
C VAL A 38 7.08 -5.59 -3.93
N PHE A 39 6.66 -5.10 -2.77
CA PHE A 39 6.25 -5.94 -1.64
C PHE A 39 4.83 -5.57 -1.23
N GLY A 40 4.14 -6.53 -0.64
CA GLY A 40 2.81 -6.29 -0.12
C GLY A 40 2.06 -7.59 0.00
N GLU A 41 1.09 -7.61 0.90
CA GLU A 41 0.23 -8.76 1.07
C GLU A 41 -0.98 -8.64 0.16
N GLN A 42 -1.48 -9.78 -0.29
CA GLN A 42 -2.74 -9.79 -1.02
C GLN A 42 -3.88 -9.80 -0.02
N ARG A 43 -3.97 -8.74 0.75
CA ARG A 43 -4.98 -8.58 1.77
C ARG A 43 -5.77 -7.31 1.51
N LEU A 44 -7.06 -7.38 1.71
CA LEU A 44 -7.94 -6.26 1.50
C LEU A 44 -8.27 -5.61 2.84
N TYR A 45 -8.30 -4.30 2.83
CA TYR A 45 -8.62 -3.51 4.01
C TYR A 45 -9.87 -2.68 3.72
N TYR A 46 -10.63 -2.38 4.75
CA TYR A 46 -11.89 -1.67 4.57
C TYR A 46 -11.72 -0.17 4.51
N THR A 47 -10.58 0.34 4.94
CA THR A 47 -10.32 1.77 4.89
C THR A 47 -8.91 2.00 4.39
N PRO A 48 -8.65 3.16 3.77
CA PRO A 48 -7.29 3.48 3.35
C PRO A 48 -6.35 3.66 4.52
N GLN A 49 -6.86 4.10 5.66
CA GLN A 49 -6.05 4.25 6.86
C GLN A 49 -5.54 2.89 7.35
N ALA A 50 -6.41 1.89 7.32
CA ALA A 50 -6.01 0.54 7.74
C ALA A 50 -4.95 -0.02 6.80
N ALA A 51 -5.10 0.19 5.50
CA ALA A 51 -4.11 -0.26 4.52
C ALA A 51 -2.78 0.45 4.74
N ALA A 52 -2.81 1.75 4.97
CA ALA A 52 -1.59 2.52 5.21
C ALA A 52 -0.88 2.06 6.46
N GLU A 53 -1.64 1.80 7.53
CA GLU A 53 -1.06 1.34 8.78
C GLU A 53 -0.42 -0.03 8.62
N ALA A 54 -1.08 -0.92 7.89
CA ALA A 54 -0.54 -2.24 7.62
C ALA A 54 0.77 -2.14 6.84
N GLY A 55 0.84 -1.21 5.87
CA GLY A 55 2.06 -1.01 5.12
C GLY A 55 3.20 -0.53 5.98
N ARG A 56 2.92 0.39 6.91
CA ARG A 56 3.94 0.88 7.82
C ARG A 56 4.44 -0.22 8.74
N LYS A 57 3.53 -1.05 9.24
CA LYS A 57 3.92 -2.18 10.08
C LYS A 57 4.77 -3.17 9.32
N CYS A 58 4.46 -3.37 8.05
CA CYS A 58 5.25 -4.26 7.21
C CYS A 58 6.69 -3.78 7.11
N MET A 59 6.90 -2.48 7.08
CA MET A 59 8.24 -1.92 7.02
C MET A 59 9.00 -2.01 8.34
N GLN A 60 8.29 -2.16 9.44
CA GLN A 60 8.90 -2.19 10.76
C GLN A 60 9.26 -3.60 11.19
N LEU A 61 9.09 -4.53 10.31
CA LEU A 61 9.42 -5.92 10.63
C LEU A 61 10.91 -6.13 10.58
N ASP A 62 11.46 -6.47 11.66
CA ASP A 62 12.87 -6.89 11.68
C ASP A 62 13.30 -7.19 13.06
#